data_452adc6ad9df8314c6dc1d60e66157e2
#
_entry.id   452adc6ad9df8314c6dc1d60e66157e2
#
_cell.length_a   1.000
_cell.length_b   1.000
_cell.length_c   1.000
_cell.angle_alpha   90.00
_cell.angle_beta   90.00
_cell.angle_gamma   90.00
#
_symmetry.space_group_name_H-M   'P 1'
#
loop_
_entity.id
_entity.type
_entity.pdbx_description
1 polymer ?
#
loop_
_entity_poly.entity_id
_entity_poly.type
_entity_poly.pdbx_seq_one_letter_code
_entity_poly.pdbx_strand_id
1 'polypeptide(L)'
;MIDEHYVYINSLVNNIKDGQNKYLHELFAFYKPLILSAIRRCCNKEKALYSYREDLNNESLFVLKMLVEKYDKDLSYFSYYLSTRIDHALLAHFKSIFLSKFEERDYEDVHSSYDPFDKILNEIMIGNALEKLNEKQREAVELYFFEELSQEEAAQKIGITQASFSKRLDRALTTLRGIIEDPL
;
A
#
# COMPACT_ATOMS: atom_id res chain seq x y z
N MET A 1 -12.07 16.71 -13.18
CA MET A 1 -12.03 17.28 -11.81
C MET A 1 -10.75 16.74 -11.19
N ILE A 2 -9.83 17.61 -10.76
CA ILE A 2 -8.65 17.19 -10.02
C ILE A 2 -9.18 16.68 -8.68
N ASP A 3 -8.79 15.47 -8.29
CA ASP A 3 -9.25 14.85 -7.06
C ASP A 3 -8.81 15.73 -5.87
N GLU A 4 -9.75 16.21 -5.06
CA GLU A 4 -9.49 17.06 -3.88
C GLU A 4 -8.49 16.39 -2.93
N HIS A 5 -8.54 15.07 -2.88
CA HIS A 5 -7.62 14.23 -2.12
C HIS A 5 -6.18 14.34 -2.64
N TYR A 6 -5.99 14.28 -3.96
CA TYR A 6 -4.68 14.46 -4.58
C TYR A 6 -4.08 15.84 -4.27
N VAL A 7 -4.90 16.88 -4.39
CA VAL A 7 -4.47 18.25 -4.07
C VAL A 7 -4.03 18.37 -2.62
N TYR A 8 -4.81 17.78 -1.71
CA TYR A 8 -4.51 17.78 -0.29
C TYR A 8 -3.19 17.07 0.03
N ILE A 9 -2.98 15.84 -0.44
CA ILE A 9 -1.75 15.08 -0.22
C ILE A 9 -0.53 15.84 -0.79
N ASN A 10 -0.63 16.38 -1.99
CA ASN A 10 0.45 17.17 -2.58
C ASN A 10 0.74 18.44 -1.78
N SER A 11 -0.26 19.07 -1.19
CA SER A 11 -0.05 20.23 -0.31
C SER A 11 0.75 19.84 0.94
N LEU A 12 0.44 18.71 1.58
CA LEU A 12 1.19 18.19 2.72
C LEU A 12 2.64 17.88 2.33
N VAL A 13 2.84 17.19 1.21
CA VAL A 13 4.17 16.83 0.70
C VAL A 13 5.01 18.07 0.42
N ASN A 14 4.46 19.08 -0.25
CA ASN A 14 5.17 20.34 -0.55
C ASN A 14 5.53 21.09 0.75
N ASN A 15 4.60 21.21 1.69
CA ASN A 15 4.87 21.85 2.98
C ASN A 15 5.98 21.14 3.77
N ILE A 16 6.06 19.82 3.72
CA ILE A 16 7.13 19.04 4.36
C ILE A 16 8.47 19.31 3.66
N LYS A 17 8.50 19.37 2.32
CA LYS A 17 9.69 19.71 1.54
C LYS A 17 10.18 21.14 1.84
N ASP A 18 9.27 22.06 2.12
CA ASP A 18 9.57 23.42 2.54
C ASP A 18 10.01 23.53 4.02
N GLY A 19 10.25 22.38 4.67
CA GLY A 19 10.75 22.32 6.05
C GLY A 19 9.68 22.38 7.13
N GLN A 20 8.40 22.39 6.79
CA GLN A 20 7.30 22.46 7.75
C GLN A 20 6.98 21.05 8.32
N ASN A 21 7.81 20.54 9.20
CA ASN A 21 7.73 19.18 9.76
C ASN A 21 6.41 18.86 10.50
N LYS A 22 5.61 19.88 10.88
CA LYS A 22 4.30 19.64 11.52
C LYS A 22 3.34 18.82 10.65
N TYR A 23 3.44 18.94 9.33
CA TYR A 23 2.60 18.21 8.38
C TYR A 23 3.06 16.77 8.18
N LEU A 24 4.26 16.40 8.64
CA LEU A 24 4.75 15.04 8.53
C LEU A 24 3.92 14.04 9.35
N HIS A 25 3.49 14.44 10.56
CA HIS A 25 2.63 13.60 11.39
C HIS A 25 1.23 13.41 10.78
N GLU A 26 0.71 14.44 10.13
CA GLU A 26 -0.56 14.39 9.43
C GLU A 26 -0.49 13.44 8.23
N LEU A 27 0.55 13.58 7.40
CA LEU A 27 0.82 12.67 6.29
C LEU A 27 1.04 11.22 6.78
N PHE A 28 1.76 11.06 7.89
CA PHE A 28 2.00 9.76 8.50
C PHE A 28 0.70 9.12 8.99
N ALA A 29 -0.16 9.88 9.68
CA ALA A 29 -1.46 9.39 10.16
C ALA A 29 -2.32 8.90 8.98
N PHE A 30 -2.28 9.63 7.87
CA PHE A 30 -2.99 9.28 6.64
C PHE A 30 -2.51 7.94 6.05
N TYR A 31 -1.18 7.75 5.95
CA TYR A 31 -0.59 6.54 5.37
C TYR A 31 -0.27 5.45 6.41
N LYS A 32 -0.68 5.61 7.67
CA LYS A 32 -0.41 4.66 8.74
C LYS A 32 -0.83 3.22 8.41
N PRO A 33 -2.01 2.95 7.82
CA PRO A 33 -2.39 1.58 7.45
C PRO A 33 -1.42 0.96 6.43
N LEU A 34 -1.00 1.72 5.42
CA LEU A 34 -0.02 1.29 4.42
C LEU A 34 1.33 0.98 5.05
N ILE A 35 1.82 1.88 5.91
CA ILE A 35 3.11 1.75 6.61
C ILE A 35 3.10 0.51 7.52
N LEU A 36 2.04 0.31 8.31
CA LEU A 36 1.92 -0.88 9.17
C LEU A 36 1.87 -2.18 8.37
N SER A 37 1.21 -2.17 7.22
CA SER A 37 1.20 -3.30 6.29
C SER A 37 2.59 -3.58 5.73
N ALA A 38 3.34 -2.54 5.36
CA ALA A 38 4.73 -2.65 4.91
C ALA A 38 5.64 -3.24 6.00
N ILE A 39 5.53 -2.76 7.24
CA ILE A 39 6.27 -3.31 8.39
C ILE A 39 5.96 -4.80 8.56
N ARG A 40 4.69 -5.19 8.46
CA ARG A 40 4.28 -6.60 8.56
C ARG A 40 4.92 -7.45 7.46
N ARG A 41 4.93 -6.96 6.21
CA ARG A 41 5.59 -7.65 5.08
C ARG A 41 7.09 -7.78 5.31
N CYS A 42 7.76 -6.74 5.80
CA CYS A 42 9.17 -6.78 6.17
C CYS A 42 9.46 -7.84 7.25
N CYS A 43 8.64 -7.89 8.31
CA CYS A 43 8.77 -8.90 9.37
C CYS A 43 8.48 -10.33 8.88
N ASN A 44 7.55 -10.51 7.95
CA ASN A 44 7.26 -11.82 7.37
C ASN A 44 8.41 -12.32 6.47
N LYS A 45 9.07 -11.40 5.78
CA LYS A 45 10.22 -11.69 4.92
C LYS A 45 11.47 -12.02 5.74
N GLU A 46 11.72 -11.26 6.78
CA GLU A 46 12.85 -11.38 7.68
C GLU A 46 12.36 -11.64 9.12
N LYS A 47 12.23 -12.89 9.48
CA LYS A 47 11.70 -13.29 10.82
C LYS A 47 12.49 -12.67 11.99
N ALA A 48 13.79 -12.39 11.78
CA ALA A 48 14.63 -11.70 12.76
C ALA A 48 14.13 -10.28 13.10
N LEU A 49 13.41 -9.61 12.16
CA LEU A 49 12.84 -8.28 12.37
C LEU A 49 11.61 -8.30 13.28
N TYR A 50 11.03 -9.46 13.57
CA TYR A 50 9.83 -9.55 14.41
C TYR A 50 10.08 -9.00 15.82
N SER A 51 11.27 -9.23 16.36
CA SER A 51 11.69 -8.72 17.67
C SER A 51 11.87 -7.20 17.70
N TYR A 52 12.00 -6.57 16.52
CA TYR A 52 12.23 -5.13 16.36
C TYR A 52 11.02 -4.38 15.80
N ARG A 53 9.83 -4.98 15.83
CA ARG A 53 8.63 -4.42 15.22
C ARG A 53 8.26 -3.03 15.76
N GLU A 54 8.49 -2.80 17.06
CA GLU A 54 8.25 -1.49 17.69
C GLU A 54 9.27 -0.46 17.20
N ASP A 55 10.53 -0.84 17.07
CA ASP A 55 11.57 0.02 16.53
C ASP A 55 11.30 0.37 15.08
N LEU A 56 10.86 -0.62 14.26
CA LEU A 56 10.41 -0.40 12.88
C LEU A 56 9.28 0.63 12.80
N ASN A 57 8.32 0.54 13.71
CA ASN A 57 7.21 1.47 13.74
C ASN A 57 7.68 2.89 14.12
N ASN A 58 8.60 3.03 15.06
CA ASN A 58 9.15 4.32 15.46
C ASN A 58 9.99 4.95 14.34
N GLU A 59 10.82 4.14 13.65
CA GLU A 59 11.67 4.58 12.55
C GLU A 59 10.91 4.87 11.25
N SER A 60 9.69 4.35 11.11
CA SER A 60 8.90 4.50 9.88
C SER A 60 8.53 5.94 9.57
N LEU A 61 8.41 6.81 10.58
CA LEU A 61 8.21 8.25 10.39
C LEU A 61 9.42 8.90 9.70
N PHE A 62 10.63 8.50 10.09
CA PHE A 62 11.87 8.97 9.46
C PHE A 62 11.97 8.47 8.02
N VAL A 63 11.64 7.21 7.78
CA VAL A 63 11.61 6.63 6.43
C VAL A 63 10.60 7.34 5.55
N LEU A 64 9.41 7.66 6.06
CA LEU A 64 8.42 8.46 5.33
C LEU A 64 8.99 9.82 4.95
N LYS A 65 9.66 10.52 5.88
CA LYS A 65 10.30 11.82 5.61
C LYS A 65 11.32 11.71 4.49
N MET A 66 12.21 10.73 4.55
CA MET A 66 13.21 10.50 3.49
C MET A 66 12.55 10.26 2.12
N LEU A 67 11.44 9.53 2.08
CA LEU A 67 10.70 9.28 0.85
C LEU A 67 10.03 10.55 0.33
N VAL A 68 9.48 11.40 1.19
CA VAL A 68 8.93 12.71 0.82
C VAL A 68 10.01 13.59 0.19
N GLU A 69 11.20 13.66 0.77
CA GLU A 69 12.31 14.48 0.26
C GLU A 69 12.77 14.03 -1.15
N LYS A 70 12.71 12.72 -1.42
CA LYS A 70 13.11 12.13 -2.71
C LYS A 70 12.00 12.08 -3.76
N TYR A 71 10.76 12.34 -3.35
CA TYR A 71 9.61 12.27 -4.25
C TYR A 71 9.63 13.37 -5.29
N ASP A 72 9.31 13.01 -6.54
CA ASP A 72 9.12 13.95 -7.64
C ASP A 72 7.68 13.84 -8.16
N LYS A 73 6.95 14.95 -8.04
CA LYS A 73 5.54 15.06 -8.44
C LYS A 73 5.31 14.91 -9.94
N ASP A 74 6.34 15.18 -10.75
CA ASP A 74 6.25 15.14 -12.21
C ASP A 74 6.36 13.71 -12.77
N LEU A 75 6.80 12.75 -11.92
CA LEU A 75 6.99 11.36 -12.31
C LEU A 75 5.79 10.47 -11.95
N SER A 76 5.11 10.72 -10.83
CA SER A 76 4.01 9.88 -10.36
C SER A 76 3.21 10.52 -9.23
N TYR A 77 2.06 9.94 -8.90
CA TYR A 77 1.32 10.30 -7.68
C TYR A 77 2.06 9.84 -6.42
N PHE A 78 2.00 10.64 -5.34
CA PHE A 78 2.71 10.33 -4.10
C PHE A 78 2.29 8.98 -3.49
N SER A 79 1.00 8.63 -3.52
CA SER A 79 0.50 7.35 -3.02
C SER A 79 1.16 6.16 -3.72
N TYR A 80 1.25 6.23 -5.05
CA TYR A 80 1.91 5.23 -5.87
C TYR A 80 3.41 5.16 -5.56
N TYR A 81 4.10 6.30 -5.56
CA TYR A 81 5.51 6.37 -5.22
C TYR A 81 5.81 5.78 -3.84
N LEU A 82 5.03 6.18 -2.82
CA LEU A 82 5.23 5.71 -1.45
C LEU A 82 5.10 4.20 -1.36
N SER A 83 4.07 3.66 -1.94
CA SER A 83 3.75 2.25 -1.85
C SER A 83 4.75 1.35 -2.54
N THR A 84 5.30 1.78 -3.66
CA THR A 84 6.32 1.04 -4.40
C THR A 84 7.70 1.08 -3.70
N ARG A 85 7.92 2.04 -2.80
CA ARG A 85 9.22 2.30 -2.20
C ARG A 85 9.31 2.00 -0.71
N ILE A 86 8.18 1.99 0.00
CA ILE A 86 8.17 1.93 1.47
C ILE A 86 8.79 0.64 2.03
N ASP A 87 8.52 -0.53 1.44
CA ASP A 87 9.05 -1.80 1.90
C ASP A 87 10.58 -1.85 1.78
N HIS A 88 11.08 -1.44 0.61
CA HIS A 88 12.52 -1.39 0.36
C HIS A 88 13.22 -0.35 1.23
N ALA A 89 12.61 0.82 1.40
CA ALA A 89 13.16 1.90 2.22
C ALA A 89 13.22 1.49 3.71
N LEU A 90 12.18 0.84 4.24
CA LEU A 90 12.16 0.29 5.59
C LEU A 90 13.26 -0.76 5.77
N LEU A 91 13.36 -1.74 4.87
CA LEU A 91 14.40 -2.78 4.95
C LEU A 91 15.81 -2.20 4.86
N ALA A 92 16.04 -1.25 3.93
CA ALA A 92 17.34 -0.61 3.77
C ALA A 92 17.73 0.21 5.00
N HIS A 93 16.79 0.98 5.55
CA HIS A 93 17.00 1.77 6.76
C HIS A 93 17.31 0.88 7.96
N PHE A 94 16.57 -0.21 8.12
CA PHE A 94 16.80 -1.18 9.17
C PHE A 94 18.16 -1.87 9.08
N LYS A 95 18.52 -2.31 7.87
CA LYS A 95 19.85 -2.88 7.64
C LYS A 95 20.95 -1.88 7.99
N SER A 96 20.78 -0.60 7.70
CA SER A 96 21.79 0.42 8.06
C SER A 96 21.94 0.63 9.56
N ILE A 97 20.85 0.52 10.34
CA ILE A 97 20.88 0.69 11.80
C ILE A 97 21.36 -0.58 12.53
N PHE A 98 20.99 -1.76 12.03
CA PHE A 98 21.21 -3.03 12.70
C PHE A 98 22.26 -3.93 12.04
N LEU A 99 22.94 -3.48 10.96
CA LEU A 99 23.94 -4.27 10.22
C LEU A 99 25.02 -4.85 11.15
N SER A 100 25.44 -4.11 12.17
CA SER A 100 26.39 -4.61 13.17
C SER A 100 25.87 -5.78 14.02
N LYS A 101 24.54 -6.00 14.02
CA LYS A 101 23.90 -7.13 14.73
C LYS A 101 23.58 -8.31 13.82
N PHE A 102 23.67 -8.12 12.48
CA PHE A 102 23.31 -9.13 11.48
C PHE A 102 24.52 -9.74 10.76
N GLU A 103 25.73 -9.18 10.92
CA GLU A 103 26.96 -9.65 10.25
C GLU A 103 27.43 -11.07 10.67
N GLU A 104 26.77 -11.71 11.65
CA GLU A 104 27.11 -13.07 12.08
C GLU A 104 26.25 -14.20 11.45
N ARG A 105 25.41 -13.90 10.45
CA ARG A 105 24.61 -14.95 9.80
C ARG A 105 24.82 -14.94 8.29
N ASP A 106 25.43 -16.03 7.81
CA ASP A 106 25.62 -16.34 6.39
C ASP A 106 24.31 -16.15 5.59
N TYR A 107 24.37 -15.26 4.62
CA TYR A 107 23.31 -15.09 3.61
C TYR A 107 23.45 -16.21 2.58
N GLU A 108 22.65 -17.27 2.68
CA GLU A 108 22.31 -18.05 1.50
C GLU A 108 21.38 -17.19 0.62
N ASP A 109 21.89 -16.89 -0.58
CA ASP A 109 21.15 -16.23 -1.66
C ASP A 109 19.94 -17.07 -2.06
N VAL A 110 18.77 -16.74 -1.54
CA VAL A 110 17.52 -17.23 -2.10
C VAL A 110 17.11 -16.24 -3.19
N HIS A 111 17.58 -16.48 -4.40
CA HIS A 111 17.01 -15.91 -5.61
C HIS A 111 15.59 -16.45 -5.80
N SER A 112 14.63 -15.83 -5.17
CA SER A 112 13.24 -15.97 -5.54
C SER A 112 12.96 -14.98 -6.68
N SER A 113 12.66 -15.52 -7.86
CA SER A 113 12.24 -14.75 -9.05
C SER A 113 10.82 -14.16 -8.92
N TYR A 114 10.38 -13.90 -7.71
CA TYR A 114 9.12 -13.25 -7.39
C TYR A 114 9.42 -11.80 -7.02
N ASP A 115 9.18 -10.89 -7.96
CA ASP A 115 9.32 -9.46 -7.70
C ASP A 115 8.19 -9.03 -6.73
N PRO A 116 8.52 -8.65 -5.47
CA PRO A 116 7.51 -8.13 -4.53
C PRO A 116 6.84 -6.86 -5.05
N PHE A 117 7.45 -6.23 -6.07
CA PHE A 117 7.01 -5.05 -6.75
C PHE A 117 5.64 -5.23 -7.43
N ASP A 118 5.43 -6.36 -8.11
CA ASP A 118 4.19 -6.65 -8.82
C ASP A 118 2.99 -6.81 -7.88
N LYS A 119 3.20 -7.36 -6.69
CA LYS A 119 2.11 -7.55 -5.71
C LYS A 119 1.68 -6.22 -5.06
N ILE A 120 2.63 -5.35 -4.78
CA ILE A 120 2.38 -4.04 -4.16
C ILE A 120 1.79 -3.08 -5.20
N LEU A 121 2.27 -3.13 -6.44
CA LEU A 121 1.66 -2.46 -7.58
C LEU A 121 0.17 -2.81 -7.69
N ASN A 122 -0.15 -4.09 -7.58
CA ASN A 122 -1.52 -4.58 -7.66
C ASN A 122 -2.38 -4.10 -6.48
N GLU A 123 -1.87 -4.09 -5.25
CA GLU A 123 -2.67 -3.70 -4.06
C GLU A 123 -3.04 -2.22 -4.04
N ILE A 124 -2.27 -1.34 -4.67
CA ILE A 124 -2.50 0.12 -4.69
C ILE A 124 -3.18 0.59 -5.96
N MET A 125 -2.84 0.00 -7.09
CA MET A 125 -3.68 0.14 -8.28
C MET A 125 -5.11 -0.33 -7.95
N ILE A 126 -5.26 -1.37 -7.15
CA ILE A 126 -6.55 -1.84 -6.63
C ILE A 126 -7.19 -0.79 -5.70
N GLY A 127 -6.46 -0.16 -4.78
CA GLY A 127 -7.00 0.88 -3.90
C GLY A 127 -7.57 2.06 -4.67
N ASN A 128 -6.78 2.65 -5.57
CA ASN A 128 -7.22 3.77 -6.42
C ASN A 128 -8.29 3.34 -7.45
N ALA A 129 -8.23 2.09 -7.91
CA ALA A 129 -9.22 1.55 -8.82
C ALA A 129 -10.56 1.24 -8.10
N LEU A 130 -10.52 0.83 -6.82
CA LEU A 130 -11.71 0.64 -5.99
C LEU A 130 -12.47 1.95 -5.79
N GLU A 131 -11.77 3.08 -5.68
CA GLU A 131 -12.42 4.41 -5.58
C GLU A 131 -13.18 4.80 -6.86
N LYS A 132 -12.74 4.29 -8.02
CA LYS A 132 -13.43 4.50 -9.31
C LYS A 132 -14.61 3.56 -9.54
N LEU A 133 -14.77 2.52 -8.71
CA LEU A 133 -15.94 1.66 -8.73
C LEU A 133 -17.17 2.38 -8.18
N ASN A 134 -18.35 2.06 -8.74
CA ASN A 134 -19.57 2.47 -8.06
C ASN A 134 -19.76 1.69 -6.74
N GLU A 135 -20.57 2.23 -5.84
CA GLU A 135 -20.78 1.70 -4.48
C GLU A 135 -21.11 0.21 -4.46
N LYS A 136 -22.00 -0.25 -5.35
CA LYS A 136 -22.40 -1.67 -5.43
C LYS A 136 -21.28 -2.58 -5.93
N GLN A 137 -20.44 -2.09 -6.84
CA GLN A 137 -19.28 -2.83 -7.33
C GLN A 137 -18.20 -2.93 -6.25
N ARG A 138 -17.94 -1.83 -5.54
CA ARG A 138 -16.98 -1.78 -4.43
C ARG A 138 -17.40 -2.74 -3.32
N GLU A 139 -18.65 -2.68 -2.88
CA GLU A 139 -19.23 -3.59 -1.89
C GLU A 139 -19.02 -5.07 -2.28
N ALA A 140 -19.23 -5.43 -3.55
CA ALA A 140 -19.02 -6.81 -4.00
C ALA A 140 -17.55 -7.24 -3.92
N VAL A 141 -16.62 -6.36 -4.25
CA VAL A 141 -15.17 -6.62 -4.16
C VAL A 141 -14.74 -6.72 -2.68
N GLU A 142 -15.23 -5.83 -1.82
CA GLU A 142 -14.94 -5.83 -0.40
C GLU A 142 -15.38 -7.14 0.27
N LEU A 143 -16.61 -7.57 0.03
CA LEU A 143 -17.15 -8.80 0.59
C LEU A 143 -16.39 -10.05 0.13
N TYR A 144 -15.99 -10.10 -1.14
CA TYR A 144 -15.37 -11.28 -1.71
C TYR A 144 -13.87 -11.39 -1.39
N PHE A 145 -13.12 -10.27 -1.54
CA PHE A 145 -11.66 -10.28 -1.43
C PHE A 145 -11.12 -9.84 -0.06
N PHE A 146 -11.84 -8.99 0.66
CA PHE A 146 -11.38 -8.46 1.95
C PHE A 146 -12.04 -9.15 3.14
N GLU A 147 -13.31 -9.53 3.01
CA GLU A 147 -14.00 -10.32 4.04
C GLU A 147 -13.91 -11.84 3.78
N GLU A 148 -13.29 -12.24 2.65
CA GLU A 148 -13.07 -13.65 2.26
C GLU A 148 -14.35 -14.49 2.20
N LEU A 149 -15.50 -13.86 1.95
CA LEU A 149 -16.78 -14.54 1.85
C LEU A 149 -16.92 -15.25 0.50
N SER A 150 -17.51 -16.43 0.48
CA SER A 150 -17.96 -17.06 -0.76
C SER A 150 -19.01 -16.19 -1.47
N GLN A 151 -19.19 -16.35 -2.77
CA GLN A 151 -20.21 -15.61 -3.52
C GLN A 151 -21.65 -15.83 -2.97
N GLU A 152 -21.89 -16.99 -2.39
CA GLU A 152 -23.18 -17.33 -1.80
C GLU A 152 -23.41 -16.60 -0.48
N GLU A 153 -22.42 -16.60 0.43
CA GLU A 153 -22.44 -15.88 1.70
C GLU A 153 -22.53 -14.37 1.49
N ALA A 154 -21.73 -13.84 0.57
CA ALA A 154 -21.74 -12.43 0.21
C ALA A 154 -23.10 -12.00 -0.37
N ALA A 155 -23.69 -12.81 -1.25
CA ALA A 155 -25.00 -12.56 -1.83
C ALA A 155 -26.10 -12.57 -0.73
N GLN A 156 -26.04 -13.52 0.20
CA GLN A 156 -26.94 -13.60 1.33
C GLN A 156 -26.81 -12.38 2.24
N LYS A 157 -25.58 -11.94 2.52
CA LYS A 157 -25.31 -10.79 3.39
C LYS A 157 -25.93 -9.49 2.87
N ILE A 158 -25.95 -9.29 1.55
CA ILE A 158 -26.51 -8.08 0.92
C ILE A 158 -27.92 -8.31 0.32
N GLY A 159 -28.56 -9.45 0.57
CA GLY A 159 -29.96 -9.72 0.23
C GLY A 159 -30.23 -9.88 -1.28
N ILE A 160 -29.27 -10.43 -2.05
CA ILE A 160 -29.41 -10.70 -3.49
C ILE A 160 -29.18 -12.17 -3.81
N THR A 161 -29.45 -12.59 -5.03
CA THR A 161 -29.13 -13.95 -5.49
C THR A 161 -27.65 -14.08 -5.79
N GLN A 162 -27.07 -15.27 -5.60
CA GLN A 162 -25.68 -15.60 -5.95
C GLN A 162 -25.37 -15.23 -7.42
N ALA A 163 -26.27 -15.51 -8.35
CA ALA A 163 -26.10 -15.16 -9.76
C ALA A 163 -26.04 -13.63 -9.98
N SER A 164 -26.79 -12.86 -9.20
CA SER A 164 -26.74 -11.39 -9.24
C SER A 164 -25.44 -10.85 -8.65
N PHE A 165 -24.96 -11.48 -7.57
CA PHE A 165 -23.67 -11.15 -6.98
C PHE A 165 -22.51 -11.44 -7.93
N SER A 166 -22.47 -12.64 -8.52
CA SER A 166 -21.47 -13.02 -9.52
C SER A 166 -21.38 -12.02 -10.68
N LYS A 167 -22.50 -11.63 -11.26
CA LYS A 167 -22.53 -10.61 -12.32
C LYS A 167 -22.04 -9.23 -11.86
N ARG A 168 -22.33 -8.87 -10.61
CA ARG A 168 -21.85 -7.60 -10.01
C ARG A 168 -20.34 -7.64 -9.84
N LEU A 169 -19.81 -8.74 -9.30
CA LEU A 169 -18.38 -8.97 -9.11
C LEU A 169 -17.64 -8.98 -10.47
N ASP A 170 -18.15 -9.69 -11.47
CA ASP A 170 -17.57 -9.72 -12.83
C ASP A 170 -17.48 -8.33 -13.46
N ARG A 171 -18.54 -7.52 -13.31
CA ARG A 171 -18.52 -6.12 -13.80
C ARG A 171 -17.51 -5.27 -13.05
N ALA A 172 -17.38 -5.46 -11.73
CA ALA A 172 -16.39 -4.77 -10.93
C ALA A 172 -14.97 -5.11 -11.39
N LEU A 173 -14.69 -6.42 -11.57
CA LEU A 173 -13.39 -6.90 -12.04
C LEU A 173 -13.07 -6.42 -13.46
N THR A 174 -14.06 -6.36 -14.34
CA THR A 174 -13.90 -5.82 -15.70
C THR A 174 -13.55 -4.33 -15.65
N THR A 175 -14.24 -3.56 -14.80
CA THR A 175 -13.95 -2.14 -14.61
C THR A 175 -12.55 -1.93 -14.04
N LEU A 176 -12.16 -2.71 -13.02
CA LEU A 176 -10.82 -2.68 -12.43
C LEU A 176 -9.75 -3.00 -13.46
N ARG A 177 -9.96 -4.03 -14.28
CA ARG A 177 -9.02 -4.40 -15.33
C ARG A 177 -8.82 -3.27 -16.34
N GLY A 178 -9.89 -2.64 -16.81
CA GLY A 178 -9.82 -1.51 -17.74
C GLY A 178 -9.07 -0.31 -17.15
N ILE A 179 -9.20 -0.05 -15.85
CA ILE A 179 -8.47 1.03 -15.15
C ILE A 179 -6.98 0.70 -15.02
N ILE A 180 -6.64 -0.59 -14.83
CA ILE A 180 -5.26 -1.07 -14.66
C ILE A 180 -4.53 -1.13 -16.01
N GLU A 181 -5.22 -1.58 -17.07
CA GLU A 181 -4.63 -1.75 -18.41
C GLU A 181 -4.51 -0.42 -19.18
N ASP A 182 -5.32 0.59 -18.85
CA ASP A 182 -5.28 1.92 -19.48
C ASP A 182 -5.31 3.02 -18.40
N PRO A 183 -4.20 3.23 -17.69
CA PRO A 183 -4.08 4.30 -16.71
C PRO A 183 -4.02 5.66 -17.44
N LEU A 184 -5.16 6.38 -17.49
CA LEU A 184 -5.25 7.76 -18.00
C LEU A 184 -4.36 8.72 -17.21
#